data_1b4b51a1449741190c301d9cc06fd061
#
_entry.id   1b4b51a1449741190c301d9cc06fd061
#
_cell.length_a   1.000
_cell.length_b   1.000
_cell.length_c   1.000
_cell.angle_alpha   90.00
_cell.angle_beta   90.00
_cell.angle_gamma   90.00
#
_symmetry.space_group_name_H-M   'P 1'
#
loop_
_entity.id
_entity.type
_entity.pdbx_description
1 polymer ?
#
loop_
_entity_poly.entity_id
_entity_poly.type
_entity_poly.pdbx_seq_one_letter_code
_entity_poly.pdbx_strand_id
1 'polypeptide(L)'
;MAFKRSAVRSRLSPPSSRITQSENALRFIFYTERNPMNNWNIHEAVEYYKGQDAPQNQFALVELLKEAQEHNGGVLTDCLIEDIAALLNIKVTFLNAVIKRYPSLKTAQAPHRLEVCGGKNCAANGSAALLKHIRGAYGAESGGISTRGGFSFKICGCLKHCGKGPNIKWDGEIYNAATPELIKKLAGR
;
A
#
# COMPACT_ATOMS: atom_id res chain seq x y z
N MET A 1 45.23 3.47 58.83
CA MET A 1 43.85 3.84 58.54
C MET A 1 43.61 3.84 57.02
N ALA A 2 42.96 2.80 56.51
CA ALA A 2 42.77 2.57 55.10
C ALA A 2 41.32 2.90 54.72
N PHE A 3 41.12 3.95 53.88
CA PHE A 3 39.82 4.30 53.35
C PHE A 3 39.45 3.36 52.20
N LYS A 4 38.45 2.49 52.41
CA LYS A 4 37.79 1.71 51.36
C LYS A 4 36.92 2.64 50.53
N ARG A 5 37.25 2.91 49.25
CA ARG A 5 36.36 3.54 48.25
C ARG A 5 35.39 2.49 47.72
N SER A 6 34.14 2.65 48.08
CA SER A 6 33.02 1.90 47.53
C SER A 6 32.78 2.34 46.09
N ALA A 7 32.96 1.42 45.15
CA ALA A 7 32.64 1.65 43.75
C ALA A 7 31.12 1.53 43.53
N VAL A 8 30.45 2.66 43.38
CA VAL A 8 29.07 2.71 42.91
C VAL A 8 29.07 2.36 41.43
N ARG A 9 28.62 1.16 41.09
CA ARG A 9 28.31 0.78 39.72
C ARG A 9 27.04 1.60 39.29
N SER A 10 27.23 2.68 38.54
CA SER A 10 26.19 3.31 37.81
C SER A 10 25.68 2.31 36.73
N ARG A 11 24.45 1.84 36.90
CA ARG A 11 23.72 1.12 35.84
C ARG A 11 23.45 2.13 34.76
N LEU A 12 24.23 2.11 33.71
CA LEU A 12 23.90 2.77 32.43
C LEU A 12 22.68 2.08 31.91
N SER A 13 21.56 2.76 31.96
CA SER A 13 20.36 2.42 31.17
C SER A 13 20.76 2.41 29.70
N PRO A 14 20.29 1.44 28.90
CA PRO A 14 20.55 1.48 27.47
C PRO A 14 20.01 2.79 26.90
N PRO A 15 20.71 3.43 25.96
CA PRO A 15 20.23 4.66 25.35
C PRO A 15 18.88 4.37 24.70
N SER A 16 17.85 5.11 25.10
CA SER A 16 16.60 5.19 24.34
C SER A 16 16.98 5.73 22.97
N SER A 17 17.05 4.84 21.99
CA SER A 17 17.39 5.18 20.64
C SER A 17 16.25 6.03 20.03
N ARG A 18 16.28 7.34 20.31
CA ARG A 18 15.62 8.31 19.43
C ARG A 18 16.41 8.27 18.14
N ILE A 19 15.88 7.53 17.17
CA ILE A 19 16.43 7.51 15.82
C ILE A 19 16.41 8.97 15.32
N THR A 20 17.59 9.51 15.03
CA THR A 20 17.72 10.89 14.55
C THR A 20 17.14 11.03 13.13
N GLN A 21 16.71 12.24 12.74
CA GLN A 21 16.19 12.47 11.37
C GLN A 21 17.21 12.09 10.28
N SER A 22 18.52 12.20 10.58
CA SER A 22 19.59 11.78 9.68
C SER A 22 19.69 10.25 9.54
N GLU A 23 19.47 9.50 10.61
CA GLU A 23 19.43 8.03 10.54
C GLU A 23 18.19 7.52 9.80
N ASN A 24 17.07 8.22 9.93
CA ASN A 24 15.87 7.94 9.14
C ASN A 24 16.11 8.23 7.65
N ALA A 25 16.77 9.34 7.32
CA ALA A 25 17.12 9.68 5.94
C ALA A 25 18.08 8.63 5.32
N LEU A 26 19.09 8.17 6.06
CA LEU A 26 20.01 7.14 5.61
C LEU A 26 19.31 5.77 5.44
N ARG A 27 18.40 5.41 6.35
CA ARG A 27 17.57 4.20 6.19
C ARG A 27 16.64 4.29 5.00
N PHE A 28 16.09 5.47 4.74
CA PHE A 28 15.27 5.75 3.55
C PHE A 28 16.09 5.58 2.26
N ILE A 29 17.31 6.12 2.20
CA ILE A 29 18.23 5.94 1.07
C ILE A 29 18.58 4.46 0.87
N PHE A 30 18.90 3.71 1.94
CA PHE A 30 19.17 2.27 1.86
C PHE A 30 17.95 1.45 1.43
N TYR A 31 16.73 1.93 1.72
CA TYR A 31 15.49 1.27 1.30
C TYR A 31 15.24 1.48 -0.19
N THR A 32 15.49 2.69 -0.72
CA THR A 32 15.34 3.01 -2.14
C THR A 32 16.45 2.39 -3.00
N GLU A 33 17.70 2.32 -2.52
CA GLU A 33 18.82 1.70 -3.25
C GLU A 33 18.70 0.17 -3.37
N ARG A 34 17.99 -0.49 -2.45
CA ARG A 34 17.75 -1.93 -2.50
C ARG A 34 16.70 -2.35 -3.55
N ASN A 35 16.06 -1.39 -4.20
CA ASN A 35 14.93 -1.64 -5.09
C ASN A 35 15.01 -0.87 -6.42
N PRO A 36 15.97 -1.24 -7.32
CA PRO A 36 16.12 -0.57 -8.62
C PRO A 36 14.99 -0.86 -9.62
N MET A 37 13.99 -1.67 -9.26
CA MET A 37 12.89 -2.07 -10.12
C MET A 37 11.56 -2.04 -9.36
N ASN A 38 11.09 -0.86 -8.92
CA ASN A 38 9.69 -0.58 -8.52
C ASN A 38 8.93 -1.70 -7.77
N ASN A 39 9.62 -2.40 -6.85
CA ASN A 39 9.04 -3.47 -6.04
C ASN A 39 8.67 -2.95 -4.64
N TRP A 40 8.14 -1.72 -4.57
CA TRP A 40 7.63 -1.18 -3.32
C TRP A 40 6.50 -2.06 -2.78
N ASN A 41 6.58 -2.38 -1.50
CA ASN A 41 5.62 -3.25 -0.85
C ASN A 41 4.94 -2.48 0.29
N ILE A 42 3.64 -2.26 0.13
CA ILE A 42 2.81 -1.55 1.11
C ILE A 42 2.85 -2.21 2.51
N HIS A 43 2.94 -3.54 2.58
CA HIS A 43 3.00 -4.25 3.86
C HIS A 43 4.30 -3.94 4.60
N GLU A 44 5.43 -3.92 3.90
CA GLU A 44 6.73 -3.60 4.49
C GLU A 44 6.78 -2.14 4.94
N ALA A 45 6.28 -1.22 4.12
CA ALA A 45 6.20 0.19 4.47
C ALA A 45 5.32 0.40 5.72
N VAL A 46 4.14 -0.20 5.77
CA VAL A 46 3.25 -0.10 6.93
C VAL A 46 3.90 -0.67 8.19
N GLU A 47 4.53 -1.82 8.13
CA GLU A 47 5.23 -2.41 9.30
C GLU A 47 6.40 -1.53 9.76
N TYR A 48 7.15 -0.93 8.84
CA TYR A 48 8.20 0.02 9.18
C TYR A 48 7.66 1.23 9.96
N TYR A 49 6.57 1.84 9.48
CA TYR A 49 5.99 3.02 10.14
C TYR A 49 5.19 2.67 11.40
N LYS A 50 4.65 1.47 11.54
CA LYS A 50 4.13 0.96 12.82
C LYS A 50 5.22 0.91 13.89
N GLY A 51 6.43 0.53 13.51
CA GLY A 51 7.61 0.59 14.39
C GLY A 51 7.99 2.01 14.82
N GLN A 52 7.42 3.05 14.20
CA GLN A 52 7.54 4.47 14.54
C GLN A 52 6.26 5.04 15.17
N ASP A 53 5.44 4.18 15.76
CA ASP A 53 4.19 4.50 16.43
C ASP A 53 3.07 5.06 15.49
N ALA A 54 3.10 4.75 14.18
CA ALA A 54 1.93 5.03 13.35
C ALA A 54 0.77 4.07 13.71
N PRO A 55 -0.47 4.51 13.77
CA PRO A 55 -1.00 5.83 13.41
C PRO A 55 -1.03 6.87 14.54
N GLN A 56 -0.59 6.53 15.77
CA GLN A 56 -0.61 7.43 16.94
C GLN A 56 0.34 8.60 16.73
N ASN A 57 1.51 8.33 16.14
CA ASN A 57 2.43 9.36 15.69
C ASN A 57 1.98 9.88 14.32
N GLN A 58 1.36 11.07 14.32
CA GLN A 58 0.85 11.68 13.10
C GLN A 58 1.94 11.98 12.07
N PHE A 59 3.17 12.27 12.49
CA PHE A 59 4.29 12.48 11.59
C PHE A 59 4.63 11.19 10.82
N ALA A 60 4.76 10.07 11.52
CA ALA A 60 5.01 8.76 10.91
C ALA A 60 3.90 8.36 9.93
N LEU A 61 2.63 8.65 10.29
CA LEU A 61 1.50 8.39 9.40
C LEU A 61 1.57 9.23 8.11
N VAL A 62 1.92 10.50 8.22
CA VAL A 62 2.03 11.40 7.05
C VAL A 62 3.20 10.99 6.15
N GLU A 63 4.33 10.60 6.73
CA GLU A 63 5.46 10.10 5.93
C GLU A 63 5.13 8.79 5.21
N LEU A 64 4.42 7.85 5.85
CA LEU A 64 3.89 6.66 5.17
C LEU A 64 3.01 7.03 3.97
N LEU A 65 2.10 8.01 4.14
CA LEU A 65 1.22 8.45 3.05
C LEU A 65 1.98 9.14 1.92
N LYS A 66 3.03 9.90 2.21
CA LYS A 66 3.89 10.52 1.19
C LYS A 66 4.65 9.45 0.40
N GLU A 67 5.25 8.49 1.10
CA GLU A 67 5.96 7.38 0.46
C GLU A 67 5.01 6.58 -0.44
N ALA A 68 3.83 6.23 0.07
CA ALA A 68 2.79 5.56 -0.72
C ALA A 68 2.36 6.37 -1.95
N GLN A 69 2.23 7.69 -1.81
CA GLN A 69 1.91 8.60 -2.90
C GLN A 69 3.00 8.62 -3.98
N GLU A 70 4.27 8.70 -3.59
CA GLU A 70 5.41 8.70 -4.52
C GLU A 70 5.46 7.42 -5.35
N HIS A 71 5.32 6.27 -4.69
CA HIS A 71 5.32 4.97 -5.36
C HIS A 71 4.07 4.68 -6.19
N ASN A 72 2.99 5.44 -5.96
CA ASN A 72 1.74 5.33 -6.71
C ASN A 72 1.55 6.45 -7.76
N GLY A 73 2.64 6.94 -8.34
CA GLY A 73 2.58 7.94 -9.40
C GLY A 73 2.21 9.35 -8.92
N GLY A 74 2.51 9.69 -7.67
CA GLY A 74 2.32 11.02 -7.11
C GLY A 74 0.93 11.29 -6.55
N VAL A 75 0.06 10.26 -6.46
CA VAL A 75 -1.31 10.39 -5.97
C VAL A 75 -1.72 9.23 -5.05
N LEU A 76 -2.59 9.50 -4.09
CA LEU A 76 -3.25 8.50 -3.26
C LEU A 76 -4.59 8.13 -3.88
N THR A 77 -4.76 6.88 -4.26
CA THR A 77 -6.05 6.37 -4.76
C THR A 77 -6.91 5.86 -3.61
N ASP A 78 -8.23 5.81 -3.81
CA ASP A 78 -9.14 5.26 -2.80
C ASP A 78 -8.77 3.83 -2.40
N CYS A 79 -8.34 3.00 -3.39
CA CYS A 79 -7.89 1.64 -3.12
C CYS A 79 -6.67 1.60 -2.19
N LEU A 80 -5.67 2.45 -2.45
CA LEU A 80 -4.45 2.53 -1.64
C LEU A 80 -4.75 3.04 -0.23
N ILE A 81 -5.63 4.03 -0.10
CA ILE A 81 -6.08 4.57 1.19
C ILE A 81 -6.80 3.48 2.00
N GLU A 82 -7.68 2.69 1.36
CA GLU A 82 -8.36 1.56 2.00
C GLU A 82 -7.38 0.48 2.48
N ASP A 83 -6.37 0.14 1.67
CA ASP A 83 -5.36 -0.85 2.03
C ASP A 83 -4.52 -0.38 3.22
N ILE A 84 -4.04 0.86 3.22
CA ILE A 84 -3.30 1.45 4.34
C ILE A 84 -4.18 1.47 5.61
N ALA A 85 -5.44 1.89 5.50
CA ALA A 85 -6.36 1.92 6.63
C ALA A 85 -6.59 0.52 7.22
N ALA A 86 -6.78 -0.49 6.37
CA ALA A 86 -6.94 -1.88 6.78
C ALA A 86 -5.69 -2.44 7.47
N LEU A 87 -4.50 -2.18 6.91
CA LEU A 87 -3.23 -2.63 7.47
C LEU A 87 -2.90 -1.96 8.81
N LEU A 88 -3.23 -0.67 8.97
CA LEU A 88 -3.08 0.06 10.24
C LEU A 88 -4.20 -0.20 11.23
N ASN A 89 -5.24 -0.96 10.84
CA ASN A 89 -6.45 -1.20 11.63
C ASN A 89 -7.15 0.10 12.09
N ILE A 90 -7.26 1.07 11.17
CA ILE A 90 -7.93 2.36 11.39
C ILE A 90 -9.09 2.55 10.41
N LYS A 91 -9.98 3.51 10.72
CA LYS A 91 -11.08 3.84 9.81
C LYS A 91 -10.57 4.66 8.62
N VAL A 92 -11.04 4.34 7.41
CA VAL A 92 -10.78 5.11 6.19
C VAL A 92 -11.16 6.59 6.35
N THR A 93 -12.24 6.86 7.09
CA THR A 93 -12.70 8.24 7.38
C THR A 93 -11.67 9.04 8.18
N PHE A 94 -10.96 8.40 9.13
CA PHE A 94 -9.88 9.03 9.88
C PHE A 94 -8.70 9.36 8.95
N LEU A 95 -8.30 8.41 8.11
CA LEU A 95 -7.19 8.60 7.17
C LEU A 95 -7.50 9.71 6.16
N ASN A 96 -8.73 9.76 5.63
CA ASN A 96 -9.19 10.83 4.76
C ASN A 96 -9.19 12.21 5.45
N ALA A 97 -9.53 12.27 6.75
CA ALA A 97 -9.46 13.51 7.52
C ALA A 97 -8.01 13.99 7.70
N VAL A 98 -7.07 13.07 7.90
CA VAL A 98 -5.63 13.40 7.95
C VAL A 98 -5.18 13.91 6.58
N ILE A 99 -5.47 13.22 5.49
CA ILE A 99 -5.08 13.61 4.12
C ILE A 99 -5.55 15.03 3.79
N LYS A 100 -6.79 15.39 4.14
CA LYS A 100 -7.34 16.73 3.90
C LYS A 100 -6.58 17.86 4.63
N ARG A 101 -5.89 17.56 5.73
CA ARG A 101 -5.12 18.56 6.50
C ARG A 101 -3.73 18.84 5.90
N TYR A 102 -3.25 17.98 5.01
CA TYR A 102 -1.91 18.08 4.41
C TYR A 102 -2.01 18.32 2.91
N PRO A 103 -1.86 19.58 2.43
CA PRO A 103 -1.95 19.91 1.00
C PRO A 103 -0.92 19.21 0.11
N SER A 104 0.15 18.67 0.70
CA SER A 104 1.15 17.86 0.01
C SER A 104 0.65 16.47 -0.40
N LEU A 105 -0.42 15.99 0.25
CA LEU A 105 -1.04 14.70 -0.06
C LEU A 105 -2.13 14.91 -1.10
N LYS A 106 -1.88 14.36 -2.29
CA LYS A 106 -2.80 14.48 -3.43
C LYS A 106 -3.61 13.20 -3.58
N THR A 107 -4.93 13.33 -3.65
CA THR A 107 -5.82 12.21 -3.95
C THR A 107 -6.24 12.26 -5.41
N ALA A 108 -6.39 11.08 -6.02
CA ALA A 108 -6.98 10.94 -7.33
C ALA A 108 -8.06 9.86 -7.29
N GLN A 109 -9.17 10.15 -7.94
CA GLN A 109 -10.28 9.22 -8.15
C GLN A 109 -10.34 8.86 -9.63
N ALA A 110 -10.38 7.57 -9.91
CA ALA A 110 -10.71 7.09 -11.24
C ALA A 110 -12.23 6.98 -11.39
N PRO A 111 -12.79 7.23 -12.58
CA PRO A 111 -14.24 7.11 -12.82
C PRO A 111 -14.75 5.68 -12.61
N HIS A 112 -13.88 4.69 -12.79
CA HIS A 112 -14.22 3.28 -12.66
C HIS A 112 -13.26 2.55 -11.71
N ARG A 113 -13.72 1.43 -11.15
CA ARG A 113 -12.95 0.58 -10.23
C ARG A 113 -12.96 -0.87 -10.68
N LEU A 114 -11.77 -1.41 -10.94
CA LEU A 114 -11.56 -2.83 -11.26
C LEU A 114 -10.91 -3.55 -10.08
N GLU A 115 -11.59 -4.53 -9.53
CA GLU A 115 -11.03 -5.46 -8.55
C GLU A 115 -10.90 -6.86 -9.17
N VAL A 116 -9.72 -7.47 -9.07
CA VAL A 116 -9.47 -8.83 -9.56
C VAL A 116 -9.29 -9.77 -8.38
N CYS A 117 -9.99 -10.89 -8.42
CA CYS A 117 -9.91 -11.91 -7.37
C CYS A 117 -8.52 -12.56 -7.31
N GLY A 118 -7.82 -12.41 -6.18
CA GLY A 118 -6.52 -13.04 -5.90
C GLY A 118 -6.61 -14.42 -5.25
N GLY A 119 -7.82 -15.00 -5.11
CA GLY A 119 -8.04 -16.30 -4.49
C GLY A 119 -7.38 -17.45 -5.27
N LYS A 120 -6.92 -18.50 -4.55
CA LYS A 120 -6.20 -19.67 -5.13
C LYS A 120 -6.92 -20.30 -6.33
N ASN A 121 -8.25 -20.47 -6.25
CA ASN A 121 -9.03 -21.04 -7.34
C ASN A 121 -9.07 -20.15 -8.59
N CYS A 122 -9.16 -18.81 -8.41
CA CYS A 122 -9.08 -17.89 -9.54
C CYS A 122 -7.68 -17.87 -10.15
N ALA A 123 -6.62 -18.00 -9.33
CA ALA A 123 -5.25 -18.13 -9.81
C ALA A 123 -5.08 -19.38 -10.67
N ALA A 124 -5.61 -20.52 -10.25
CA ALA A 124 -5.63 -21.77 -11.02
C ALA A 124 -6.45 -21.67 -12.31
N ASN A 125 -7.50 -20.84 -12.34
CA ASN A 125 -8.37 -20.62 -13.49
C ASN A 125 -7.95 -19.42 -14.38
N GLY A 126 -6.68 -19.01 -14.33
CA GLY A 126 -6.11 -18.04 -15.29
C GLY A 126 -6.12 -16.59 -14.86
N SER A 127 -6.41 -16.26 -13.58
CA SER A 127 -6.35 -14.86 -13.13
C SER A 127 -4.95 -14.26 -13.26
N ALA A 128 -3.88 -15.08 -13.19
CA ALA A 128 -2.50 -14.62 -13.40
C ALA A 128 -2.29 -14.06 -14.82
N ALA A 129 -2.82 -14.74 -15.85
CA ALA A 129 -2.77 -14.26 -17.23
C ALA A 129 -3.55 -12.95 -17.40
N LEU A 130 -4.73 -12.86 -16.76
CA LEU A 130 -5.56 -11.66 -16.74
C LEU A 130 -4.83 -10.48 -16.09
N LEU A 131 -4.18 -10.70 -14.96
CA LEU A 131 -3.37 -9.68 -14.26
C LEU A 131 -2.20 -9.20 -15.12
N LYS A 132 -1.49 -10.12 -15.79
CA LYS A 132 -0.41 -9.78 -16.73
C LYS A 132 -0.94 -8.90 -17.87
N HIS A 133 -2.12 -9.25 -18.42
CA HIS A 133 -2.78 -8.45 -19.47
C HIS A 133 -3.13 -7.05 -18.97
N ILE A 134 -3.73 -6.92 -17.77
CA ILE A 134 -4.12 -5.63 -17.20
C ILE A 134 -2.89 -4.72 -17.03
N ARG A 135 -1.79 -5.23 -16.49
CA ARG A 135 -0.55 -4.48 -16.34
C ARG A 135 0.02 -4.04 -17.70
N GLY A 136 0.10 -4.95 -18.66
CA GLY A 136 0.68 -4.67 -19.97
C GLY A 136 -0.18 -3.75 -20.84
N ALA A 137 -1.49 -4.02 -20.93
CA ALA A 137 -2.39 -3.27 -21.81
C ALA A 137 -2.81 -1.91 -21.24
N TYR A 138 -3.02 -1.83 -19.92
CA TYR A 138 -3.57 -0.63 -19.29
C TYR A 138 -2.57 0.13 -18.41
N GLY A 139 -1.37 -0.42 -18.19
CA GLY A 139 -0.37 0.19 -17.31
C GLY A 139 -0.88 0.37 -15.88
N ALA A 140 -1.63 -0.63 -15.37
CA ALA A 140 -2.27 -0.56 -14.07
C ALA A 140 -1.54 -1.45 -13.07
N GLU A 141 -1.04 -0.86 -11.99
CA GLU A 141 -0.53 -1.60 -10.82
C GLU A 141 -1.59 -1.66 -9.72
N SER A 142 -1.51 -2.68 -8.86
CA SER A 142 -2.47 -2.86 -7.77
C SER A 142 -2.37 -1.71 -6.77
N GLY A 143 -3.50 -1.07 -6.48
CA GLY A 143 -3.58 0.15 -5.68
C GLY A 143 -3.51 1.44 -6.51
N GLY A 144 -3.14 1.36 -7.80
CA GLY A 144 -2.98 2.50 -8.70
C GLY A 144 -4.16 2.75 -9.64
N ILE A 145 -4.02 3.81 -10.44
CA ILE A 145 -4.93 4.14 -11.54
C ILE A 145 -4.29 3.69 -12.85
N SER A 146 -5.06 3.07 -13.72
CA SER A 146 -4.59 2.69 -15.05
C SER A 146 -4.27 3.93 -15.89
N THR A 147 -3.10 3.94 -16.55
CA THR A 147 -2.66 5.05 -17.39
C THR A 147 -3.44 5.15 -18.69
N ARG A 148 -4.07 4.07 -19.14
CA ARG A 148 -4.77 3.95 -20.44
C ARG A 148 -6.20 3.43 -20.35
N GLY A 149 -6.70 3.13 -19.14
CA GLY A 149 -8.00 2.48 -18.97
C GLY A 149 -9.05 3.30 -18.22
N GLY A 150 -8.66 4.41 -17.58
CA GLY A 150 -9.58 5.25 -16.82
C GLY A 150 -10.20 4.57 -15.60
N PHE A 151 -9.54 3.54 -15.02
CA PHE A 151 -10.03 2.84 -13.84
C PHE A 151 -8.95 2.69 -12.78
N SER A 152 -9.34 2.70 -11.51
CA SER A 152 -8.49 2.24 -10.40
C SER A 152 -8.44 0.72 -10.38
N PHE A 153 -7.27 0.16 -10.10
CA PHE A 153 -7.04 -1.28 -10.12
C PHE A 153 -6.60 -1.82 -8.76
N LYS A 154 -7.22 -2.91 -8.33
CA LYS A 154 -6.86 -3.60 -7.08
C LYS A 154 -6.96 -5.12 -7.25
N ILE A 155 -6.00 -5.83 -6.65
CA ILE A 155 -6.12 -7.27 -6.41
C ILE A 155 -6.80 -7.43 -5.06
N CYS A 156 -8.01 -7.96 -5.04
CA CYS A 156 -8.77 -8.18 -3.82
C CYS A 156 -8.64 -9.62 -3.34
N GLY A 157 -9.10 -9.88 -2.13
CA GLY A 157 -9.25 -11.25 -1.61
C GLY A 157 -10.24 -12.10 -2.42
N CYS A 158 -10.72 -13.20 -1.84
CA CYS A 158 -11.67 -14.07 -2.52
C CYS A 158 -13.06 -13.44 -2.63
N LEU A 159 -13.58 -13.33 -3.85
CA LEU A 159 -14.94 -12.84 -4.16
C LEU A 159 -16.04 -13.89 -3.91
N LYS A 160 -15.70 -15.06 -3.38
CA LYS A 160 -16.60 -16.18 -3.06
C LYS A 160 -17.34 -16.82 -4.26
N HIS A 161 -16.88 -16.58 -5.49
CA HIS A 161 -17.41 -17.19 -6.73
C HIS A 161 -16.42 -18.21 -7.33
N CYS A 162 -15.80 -19.04 -6.48
CA CYS A 162 -14.65 -19.88 -6.82
C CYS A 162 -14.87 -20.89 -7.96
N GLY A 163 -16.10 -21.35 -8.17
CA GLY A 163 -16.43 -22.31 -9.24
C GLY A 163 -16.50 -21.71 -10.66
N LYS A 164 -16.44 -20.38 -10.79
CA LYS A 164 -16.60 -19.65 -12.05
C LYS A 164 -15.47 -18.68 -12.34
N GLY A 165 -14.24 -19.02 -11.88
CA GLY A 165 -13.06 -18.14 -12.06
C GLY A 165 -12.54 -18.09 -13.52
N PRO A 166 -11.70 -17.09 -13.82
CA PRO A 166 -11.32 -15.98 -12.99
C PRO A 166 -12.46 -14.97 -12.77
N ASN A 167 -12.53 -14.38 -11.57
CA ASN A 167 -13.58 -13.43 -11.23
C ASN A 167 -13.02 -12.02 -11.07
N ILE A 168 -13.77 -11.04 -11.56
CA ILE A 168 -13.50 -9.62 -11.36
C ILE A 168 -14.72 -8.93 -10.79
N LYS A 169 -14.51 -7.74 -10.24
CA LYS A 169 -15.57 -6.84 -9.83
C LYS A 169 -15.30 -5.48 -10.49
N TRP A 170 -16.29 -4.97 -11.23
CA TRP A 170 -16.24 -3.69 -11.90
C TRP A 170 -17.33 -2.79 -11.34
N ASP A 171 -16.97 -1.66 -10.77
CA ASP A 171 -17.89 -0.70 -10.12
C ASP A 171 -18.90 -1.34 -9.15
N GLY A 172 -18.46 -2.40 -8.46
CA GLY A 172 -19.31 -3.13 -7.51
C GLY A 172 -20.01 -4.36 -8.10
N GLU A 173 -20.09 -4.53 -9.42
CA GLU A 173 -20.71 -5.68 -10.08
C GLU A 173 -19.70 -6.81 -10.33
N ILE A 174 -20.09 -8.07 -10.00
CA ILE A 174 -19.22 -9.24 -10.13
C ILE A 174 -19.42 -9.88 -11.52
N TYR A 175 -18.30 -10.04 -12.23
CA TYR A 175 -18.23 -10.75 -13.49
C TYR A 175 -17.41 -12.03 -13.31
N ASN A 176 -18.00 -13.16 -13.74
CA ASN A 176 -17.36 -14.47 -13.69
C ASN A 176 -16.70 -14.80 -15.04
N ALA A 177 -15.76 -15.77 -15.05
CA ALA A 177 -15.04 -16.17 -16.25
C ALA A 177 -14.48 -14.98 -17.04
N ALA A 178 -13.87 -14.04 -16.31
CA ALA A 178 -13.41 -12.79 -16.88
C ALA A 178 -12.27 -13.00 -17.89
N THR A 179 -12.41 -12.36 -19.05
CA THR A 179 -11.43 -12.37 -20.13
C THR A 179 -10.87 -10.99 -20.43
N PRO A 180 -9.74 -10.88 -21.12
CA PRO A 180 -9.22 -9.59 -21.58
C PRO A 180 -10.22 -8.78 -22.40
N GLU A 181 -11.03 -9.44 -23.22
CA GLU A 181 -12.06 -8.83 -24.08
C GLU A 181 -13.18 -8.20 -23.23
N LEU A 182 -13.55 -8.88 -22.13
CA LEU A 182 -14.53 -8.33 -21.19
C LEU A 182 -14.01 -7.02 -20.57
N ILE A 183 -12.75 -7.01 -20.11
CA ILE A 183 -12.15 -5.79 -19.53
C ILE A 183 -12.08 -4.68 -20.59
N LYS A 184 -11.70 -4.99 -21.82
CA LYS A 184 -11.70 -4.02 -22.92
C LYS A 184 -13.08 -3.43 -23.16
N LYS A 185 -14.14 -4.26 -23.13
CA LYS A 185 -15.53 -3.82 -23.28
C LYS A 185 -15.98 -2.91 -22.12
N LEU A 186 -15.57 -3.21 -20.89
CA LEU A 186 -15.92 -2.43 -19.70
C LEU A 186 -15.17 -1.09 -19.66
N ALA A 187 -13.86 -1.10 -19.97
CA ALA A 187 -13.02 0.10 -19.98
C ALA A 187 -13.26 1.02 -21.19
N GLY A 188 -13.95 0.56 -22.21
CA GLY A 188 -14.29 1.34 -23.41
C GLY A 188 -15.72 1.90 -23.44
N ARG A 189 -16.44 1.84 -22.31
CA ARG A 189 -17.80 2.38 -22.16
C ARG A 189 -17.81 3.82 -21.71
#